data_b810acf68bb1f4b2cf38ff2383f18c5a
#
_entry.id   b810acf68bb1f4b2cf38ff2383f18c5a
#
_cell.length_a   1.000
_cell.length_b   1.000
_cell.length_c   1.000
_cell.angle_alpha   90.00
_cell.angle_beta   90.00
_cell.angle_gamma   90.00
#
_symmetry.space_group_name_H-M   'P 1'
#
loop_
_entity.id
_entity.type
_entity.pdbx_description
1 polymer ?
#
loop_
_entity_poly.entity_id
_entity_poly.type
_entity_poly.pdbx_seq_one_letter_code
_entity_poly.pdbx_strand_id
1 'polypeptide(L)'
;MASAGAAYAQASDAPASAAPAGGTSLSPADQQFIQDASQSDATEIAASKVALKNSRDPRVKKFAQQMITDHTKLARSMAAITAKMRVPAAPAADSALVGKLQTLKGQQFDEAYVEQIGVEAHQRAVDLFQQQSQSGTDSQLKAAAARALPIIQHHLEMAKQLAGTMKGSSS
;
A
#
# COMPACT_ATOMS: atom_id res chain seq x y z
N MET A 1 33.88 37.26 -69.86
CA MET A 1 32.66 36.49 -69.60
C MET A 1 32.90 35.63 -68.38
N ALA A 2 32.34 36.01 -67.25
CA ALA A 2 32.56 35.37 -65.97
C ALA A 2 31.35 34.53 -65.65
N SER A 3 31.57 33.22 -65.45
CA SER A 3 30.48 32.28 -64.97
C SER A 3 30.66 32.07 -63.46
N ALA A 4 29.67 32.49 -62.73
CA ALA A 4 29.60 32.27 -61.31
C ALA A 4 29.04 30.85 -61.04
N GLY A 5 29.85 30.05 -60.34
CA GLY A 5 29.40 28.75 -59.83
C GLY A 5 28.77 28.90 -58.42
N ALA A 6 27.50 28.60 -58.31
CA ALA A 6 26.81 28.55 -57.01
C ALA A 6 27.13 27.23 -56.29
N ALA A 7 27.74 27.33 -55.12
CA ALA A 7 27.94 26.18 -54.23
C ALA A 7 26.70 25.95 -53.39
N TYR A 8 26.05 24.82 -53.57
CA TYR A 8 24.97 24.34 -52.69
C TYR A 8 25.60 23.70 -51.45
N ALA A 9 25.38 24.28 -50.29
CA ALA A 9 25.70 23.69 -49.04
C ALA A 9 24.64 22.64 -48.70
N GLN A 10 25.03 21.38 -48.67
CA GLN A 10 24.18 20.29 -48.14
C GLN A 10 24.19 20.37 -46.61
N ALA A 11 23.03 20.66 -46.06
CA ALA A 11 22.79 20.49 -44.65
C ALA A 11 22.69 18.97 -44.36
N SER A 12 23.62 18.43 -43.59
CA SER A 12 23.59 17.06 -43.10
C SER A 12 22.60 17.00 -41.96
N ASP A 13 21.42 16.47 -42.21
CA ASP A 13 20.48 16.02 -41.16
C ASP A 13 21.12 14.85 -40.40
N ALA A 14 21.72 15.14 -39.27
CA ALA A 14 22.08 14.09 -38.31
C ALA A 14 20.80 13.55 -37.70
N PRO A 15 20.56 12.21 -37.68
CA PRO A 15 19.42 11.65 -36.97
C PRO A 15 19.57 11.98 -35.51
N ALA A 16 18.56 12.64 -34.93
CA ALA A 16 18.43 12.81 -33.50
C ALA A 16 18.47 11.44 -32.85
N SER A 17 19.54 11.15 -32.13
CA SER A 17 19.69 9.96 -31.34
C SER A 17 18.56 9.96 -30.33
N ALA A 18 17.53 9.14 -30.54
CA ALA A 18 16.50 8.89 -29.56
C ALA A 18 17.21 8.30 -28.32
N ALA A 19 17.29 9.09 -27.26
CA ALA A 19 17.72 8.58 -25.97
C ALA A 19 16.85 7.36 -25.62
N PRO A 20 17.46 6.26 -25.13
CA PRO A 20 16.66 5.10 -24.69
C PRO A 20 15.69 5.62 -23.65
N ALA A 21 14.41 5.24 -23.78
CA ALA A 21 13.39 5.49 -22.78
C ALA A 21 13.85 4.81 -21.48
N GLY A 22 14.69 5.50 -20.71
CA GLY A 22 15.09 5.11 -19.39
C GLY A 22 13.83 5.07 -18.56
N GLY A 23 13.51 3.91 -17.99
CA GLY A 23 12.43 3.78 -17.04
C GLY A 23 12.57 4.91 -16.03
N THR A 24 11.56 5.78 -15.96
CA THR A 24 11.54 6.90 -15.04
C THR A 24 11.72 6.35 -13.65
N SER A 25 12.80 6.74 -12.97
CA SER A 25 13.01 6.37 -11.58
C SER A 25 11.86 6.98 -10.78
N LEU A 26 11.21 6.14 -9.94
CA LEU A 26 10.15 6.60 -9.05
C LEU A 26 10.67 7.72 -8.15
N SER A 27 9.80 8.68 -7.85
CA SER A 27 10.13 9.70 -6.84
C SER A 27 10.40 9.05 -5.48
N PRO A 28 11.20 9.67 -4.61
CA PRO A 28 11.39 9.16 -3.25
C PRO A 28 10.07 8.94 -2.49
N ALA A 29 9.08 9.82 -2.70
CA ALA A 29 7.76 9.69 -2.08
C ALA A 29 6.99 8.47 -2.59
N ASP A 30 7.00 8.22 -3.92
CA ASP A 30 6.37 7.03 -4.49
C ASP A 30 7.07 5.74 -4.02
N GLN A 31 8.40 5.75 -3.89
CA GLN A 31 9.14 4.61 -3.35
C GLN A 31 8.78 4.35 -1.89
N GLN A 32 8.70 5.39 -1.06
CA GLN A 32 8.30 5.29 0.34
C GLN A 32 6.88 4.76 0.47
N PHE A 33 5.94 5.27 -0.33
CA PHE A 33 4.57 4.76 -0.37
C PHE A 33 4.52 3.24 -0.62
N ILE A 34 5.29 2.75 -1.60
CA ILE A 34 5.35 1.30 -1.89
C ILE A 34 5.84 0.52 -0.67
N GLN A 35 6.88 0.99 0.01
CA GLN A 35 7.43 0.33 1.19
C GLN A 35 6.43 0.30 2.34
N ASP A 36 5.84 1.45 2.67
CA ASP A 36 4.91 1.59 3.79
C ASP A 36 3.61 0.80 3.55
N ALA A 37 3.03 0.89 2.36
CA ALA A 37 1.84 0.14 1.99
C ALA A 37 2.09 -1.38 2.01
N SER A 38 3.23 -1.83 1.50
CA SER A 38 3.58 -3.26 1.48
C SER A 38 3.82 -3.80 2.89
N GLN A 39 4.48 -3.03 3.77
CA GLN A 39 4.69 -3.43 5.17
C GLN A 39 3.36 -3.47 5.93
N SER A 40 2.48 -2.50 5.71
CA SER A 40 1.14 -2.47 6.31
C SER A 40 0.36 -3.72 5.94
N ASP A 41 0.22 -4.01 4.63
CA ASP A 41 -0.48 -5.20 4.14
C ASP A 41 0.08 -6.50 4.76
N ALA A 42 1.41 -6.64 4.80
CA ALA A 42 2.07 -7.81 5.38
C ALA A 42 1.77 -7.96 6.88
N THR A 43 1.81 -6.84 7.62
CA THR A 43 1.55 -6.79 9.06
C THR A 43 0.09 -7.13 9.38
N GLU A 44 -0.83 -6.52 8.65
CA GLU A 44 -2.28 -6.71 8.83
C GLU A 44 -2.71 -8.13 8.51
N ILE A 45 -2.16 -8.73 7.44
CA ILE A 45 -2.38 -10.15 7.11
C ILE A 45 -1.83 -11.06 8.23
N ALA A 46 -0.61 -10.79 8.71
CA ALA A 46 0.01 -11.61 9.76
C ALA A 46 -0.76 -11.51 11.08
N ALA A 47 -1.11 -10.30 11.53
CA ALA A 47 -1.89 -10.07 12.73
C ALA A 47 -3.30 -10.68 12.63
N SER A 48 -3.95 -10.60 11.47
CA SER A 48 -5.26 -11.19 11.24
C SER A 48 -5.24 -12.73 11.29
N LYS A 49 -4.14 -13.36 10.83
CA LYS A 49 -3.94 -14.80 11.02
C LYS A 49 -3.79 -15.18 12.50
N VAL A 50 -3.18 -14.30 13.30
CA VAL A 50 -3.12 -14.48 14.76
C VAL A 50 -4.52 -14.34 15.36
N ALA A 51 -5.34 -13.38 14.88
CA ALA A 51 -6.70 -13.18 15.34
C ALA A 51 -7.59 -14.41 15.16
N LEU A 52 -7.48 -15.12 14.03
CA LEU A 52 -8.22 -16.36 13.80
C LEU A 52 -7.90 -17.46 14.83
N LYS A 53 -6.69 -17.44 15.42
CA LYS A 53 -6.21 -18.42 16.40
C LYS A 53 -6.51 -17.99 17.84
N ASN A 54 -6.31 -16.71 18.15
CA ASN A 54 -6.26 -16.20 19.52
C ASN A 54 -7.60 -15.62 20.00
N SER A 55 -8.42 -15.08 19.08
CA SER A 55 -9.75 -14.58 19.41
C SER A 55 -10.76 -15.71 19.61
N ARG A 56 -11.74 -15.46 20.50
CA ARG A 56 -12.94 -16.29 20.66
C ARG A 56 -14.20 -15.54 20.20
N ASP A 57 -14.10 -14.24 19.94
CA ASP A 57 -15.21 -13.42 19.47
C ASP A 57 -15.45 -13.68 17.96
N PRO A 58 -16.63 -14.14 17.56
CA PRO A 58 -16.94 -14.42 16.15
C PRO A 58 -16.91 -13.15 15.28
N ARG A 59 -17.16 -11.97 15.86
CA ARG A 59 -17.13 -10.70 15.14
C ARG A 59 -15.68 -10.32 14.80
N VAL A 60 -14.75 -10.48 15.74
CA VAL A 60 -13.31 -10.28 15.54
C VAL A 60 -12.77 -11.27 14.49
N LYS A 61 -13.15 -12.52 14.56
CA LYS A 61 -12.75 -13.53 13.56
C LYS A 61 -13.28 -13.20 12.17
N LYS A 62 -14.53 -12.74 12.06
CA LYS A 62 -15.11 -12.32 10.78
C LYS A 62 -14.35 -11.13 10.19
N PHE A 63 -14.07 -10.12 11.02
CA PHE A 63 -13.25 -8.98 10.62
C PHE A 63 -11.86 -9.42 10.15
N ALA A 64 -11.17 -10.26 10.92
CA ALA A 64 -9.84 -10.78 10.57
C ALA A 64 -9.85 -11.57 9.25
N GLN A 65 -10.89 -12.36 8.97
CA GLN A 65 -11.01 -13.08 7.70
C GLN A 65 -11.17 -12.13 6.52
N GLN A 66 -11.95 -11.05 6.68
CA GLN A 66 -12.11 -10.01 5.67
C GLN A 66 -10.79 -9.30 5.42
N MET A 67 -10.07 -8.94 6.48
CA MET A 67 -8.74 -8.33 6.41
C MET A 67 -7.76 -9.18 5.60
N ILE A 68 -7.65 -10.49 5.89
CA ILE A 68 -6.78 -11.39 5.14
C ILE A 68 -7.13 -11.40 3.65
N THR A 69 -8.43 -11.49 3.35
CA THR A 69 -8.92 -11.57 1.97
C THR A 69 -8.56 -10.32 1.18
N ASP A 70 -8.90 -9.15 1.72
CA ASP A 70 -8.76 -7.90 0.98
C ASP A 70 -7.31 -7.42 0.92
N HIS A 71 -6.56 -7.48 2.04
CA HIS A 71 -5.14 -7.11 2.03
C HIS A 71 -4.28 -8.06 1.19
N THR A 72 -4.65 -9.34 1.06
CA THR A 72 -3.99 -10.23 0.11
C THR A 72 -4.22 -9.79 -1.34
N LYS A 73 -5.42 -9.28 -1.68
CA LYS A 73 -5.70 -8.73 -3.03
C LYS A 73 -4.95 -7.42 -3.27
N LEU A 74 -4.92 -6.53 -2.26
CA LEU A 74 -4.19 -5.26 -2.35
C LEU A 74 -2.70 -5.50 -2.53
N ALA A 75 -2.08 -6.39 -1.74
CA ALA A 75 -0.68 -6.76 -1.86
C ALA A 75 -0.33 -7.35 -3.24
N ARG A 76 -1.18 -8.23 -3.78
CA ARG A 76 -1.01 -8.78 -5.14
C ARG A 76 -1.12 -7.70 -6.21
N SER A 77 -2.06 -6.77 -6.07
CA SER A 77 -2.23 -5.64 -6.99
C SER A 77 -1.00 -4.73 -6.97
N MET A 78 -0.49 -4.41 -5.78
CA MET A 78 0.73 -3.62 -5.62
C MET A 78 1.93 -4.35 -6.25
N ALA A 79 2.12 -5.63 -5.96
CA ALA A 79 3.20 -6.44 -6.53
C ALA A 79 3.14 -6.48 -8.06
N ALA A 80 1.96 -6.59 -8.66
CA ALA A 80 1.80 -6.59 -10.13
C ALA A 80 2.19 -5.24 -10.75
N ILE A 81 1.91 -4.11 -10.07
CA ILE A 81 2.29 -2.77 -10.52
C ILE A 81 3.81 -2.60 -10.39
N THR A 82 4.38 -2.98 -9.26
CA THR A 82 5.79 -2.77 -8.95
C THR A 82 6.74 -3.76 -9.63
N ALA A 83 6.24 -4.87 -10.16
CA ALA A 83 7.05 -5.91 -10.83
C ALA A 83 7.91 -5.37 -11.98
N LYS A 84 7.50 -4.28 -12.63
CA LYS A 84 8.22 -3.64 -13.74
C LYS A 84 9.01 -2.41 -13.28
N MET A 85 8.95 -2.07 -12.00
CA MET A 85 9.60 -0.92 -11.42
C MET A 85 10.88 -1.35 -10.70
N ARG A 86 11.90 -0.48 -10.69
CA ARG A 86 13.12 -0.69 -9.89
C ARG A 86 12.88 -0.23 -8.47
N VAL A 87 12.26 -1.08 -7.67
CA VAL A 87 11.97 -0.80 -6.26
C VAL A 87 12.68 -1.81 -5.36
N PRO A 88 13.06 -1.44 -4.13
CA PRO A 88 13.53 -2.39 -3.14
C PRO A 88 12.50 -3.48 -2.88
N ALA A 89 12.95 -4.64 -2.40
CA ALA A 89 12.05 -5.70 -1.97
C ALA A 89 11.05 -5.19 -0.94
N ALA A 90 9.81 -5.67 -1.03
CA ALA A 90 8.77 -5.33 -0.06
C ALA A 90 9.21 -5.72 1.37
N PRO A 91 9.04 -4.85 2.37
CA PRO A 91 9.36 -5.16 3.75
C PRO A 91 8.54 -6.33 4.28
N ALA A 92 9.12 -7.05 5.24
CA ALA A 92 8.38 -8.04 6.01
C ALA A 92 7.37 -7.35 6.94
N ALA A 93 6.42 -8.13 7.46
CA ALA A 93 5.52 -7.69 8.52
C ALA A 93 6.29 -7.17 9.74
N ASP A 94 5.71 -6.21 10.47
CA ASP A 94 6.23 -5.74 11.75
C ASP A 94 6.19 -6.90 12.77
N SER A 95 7.33 -7.55 12.93
CA SER A 95 7.48 -8.71 13.82
C SER A 95 7.30 -8.38 15.29
N ALA A 96 7.62 -7.15 15.71
CA ALA A 96 7.44 -6.70 17.09
C ALA A 96 5.96 -6.56 17.44
N LEU A 97 5.19 -5.91 16.57
CA LEU A 97 3.75 -5.75 16.76
C LEU A 97 3.03 -7.11 16.68
N VAL A 98 3.32 -7.93 15.68
CA VAL A 98 2.72 -9.26 15.53
C VAL A 98 3.11 -10.17 16.72
N GLY A 99 4.37 -10.14 17.15
CA GLY A 99 4.85 -10.90 18.31
C GLY A 99 4.15 -10.52 19.61
N LYS A 100 3.96 -9.21 19.85
CA LYS A 100 3.18 -8.72 20.99
C LYS A 100 1.73 -9.26 20.96
N LEU A 101 1.06 -9.21 19.82
CA LEU A 101 -0.29 -9.74 19.67
C LEU A 101 -0.35 -11.26 19.90
N GLN A 102 0.66 -12.02 19.50
CA GLN A 102 0.72 -13.47 19.69
C GLN A 102 0.69 -13.89 21.18
N THR A 103 1.19 -13.04 22.07
CA THR A 103 1.19 -13.33 23.52
C THR A 103 -0.17 -13.15 24.19
N LEU A 104 -1.07 -12.40 23.57
CA LEU A 104 -2.39 -12.08 24.09
C LEU A 104 -3.43 -13.14 23.70
N LYS A 105 -4.49 -13.31 24.50
CA LYS A 105 -5.59 -14.24 24.28
C LYS A 105 -6.92 -13.63 24.69
N GLY A 106 -8.01 -14.14 24.11
CA GLY A 106 -9.38 -13.75 24.45
C GLY A 106 -9.60 -12.25 24.35
N GLN A 107 -10.28 -11.67 25.32
CA GLN A 107 -10.65 -10.25 25.29
C GLN A 107 -9.46 -9.30 25.19
N GLN A 108 -8.37 -9.56 25.91
CA GLN A 108 -7.16 -8.74 25.83
C GLN A 108 -6.55 -8.74 24.43
N PHE A 109 -6.58 -9.89 23.74
CA PHE A 109 -6.18 -9.97 22.35
C PHE A 109 -7.14 -9.17 21.47
N ASP A 110 -8.45 -9.37 21.66
CA ASP A 110 -9.48 -8.76 20.81
C ASP A 110 -9.40 -7.23 20.86
N GLU A 111 -9.28 -6.66 22.06
CA GLU A 111 -9.12 -5.21 22.26
C GLU A 111 -7.83 -4.69 21.59
N ALA A 112 -6.69 -5.34 21.85
CA ALA A 112 -5.40 -4.93 21.28
C ALA A 112 -5.39 -5.03 19.75
N TYR A 113 -5.95 -6.10 19.18
CA TYR A 113 -6.01 -6.30 17.74
C TYR A 113 -6.93 -5.27 17.06
N VAL A 114 -8.13 -5.07 17.58
CA VAL A 114 -9.09 -4.12 17.02
C VAL A 114 -8.55 -2.70 17.10
N GLU A 115 -7.94 -2.29 18.21
CA GLU A 115 -7.39 -0.94 18.38
C GLU A 115 -6.15 -0.74 17.50
N GLN A 116 -5.11 -1.59 17.63
CA GLN A 116 -3.82 -1.35 16.99
C GLN A 116 -3.83 -1.66 15.49
N ILE A 117 -4.49 -2.75 15.08
CA ILE A 117 -4.56 -3.16 13.67
C ILE A 117 -5.81 -2.57 12.99
N GLY A 118 -6.96 -2.69 13.64
CA GLY A 118 -8.22 -2.22 13.05
C GLY A 118 -8.33 -0.71 12.97
N VAL A 119 -8.07 0.01 14.06
CA VAL A 119 -8.29 1.46 14.12
C VAL A 119 -7.03 2.24 13.77
N GLU A 120 -5.96 2.10 14.57
CA GLU A 120 -4.78 2.96 14.43
C GLU A 120 -4.03 2.72 13.12
N ALA A 121 -3.80 1.45 12.74
CA ALA A 121 -3.10 1.14 11.49
C ALA A 121 -3.91 1.62 10.27
N HIS A 122 -5.23 1.41 10.28
CA HIS A 122 -6.08 1.86 9.17
C HIS A 122 -6.23 3.37 9.10
N GLN A 123 -6.22 4.10 10.22
CA GLN A 123 -6.20 5.56 10.17
C GLN A 123 -4.93 6.05 9.45
N ARG A 124 -3.76 5.50 9.81
CA ARG A 124 -2.50 5.83 9.12
C ARG A 124 -2.52 5.42 7.64
N ALA A 125 -3.11 4.27 7.32
CA ALA A 125 -3.25 3.82 5.94
C ALA A 125 -4.18 4.73 5.12
N VAL A 126 -5.31 5.20 5.68
CA VAL A 126 -6.19 6.19 5.02
C VAL A 126 -5.39 7.43 4.65
N ASP A 127 -4.63 7.99 5.59
CA ASP A 127 -3.83 9.20 5.36
C ASP A 127 -2.76 8.96 4.28
N LEU A 128 -2.04 7.83 4.35
CA LEU A 128 -1.01 7.44 3.38
C LEU A 128 -1.58 7.28 1.96
N PHE A 129 -2.67 6.53 1.82
CA PHE A 129 -3.29 6.28 0.51
C PHE A 129 -4.00 7.51 -0.06
N GLN A 130 -4.58 8.35 0.80
CA GLN A 130 -5.14 9.63 0.38
C GLN A 130 -4.07 10.56 -0.15
N GLN A 131 -2.94 10.70 0.55
CA GLN A 131 -1.80 11.49 0.11
C GLN A 131 -1.28 10.98 -1.24
N GLN A 132 -1.07 9.67 -1.38
CA GLN A 132 -0.58 9.09 -2.64
C GLN A 132 -1.57 9.31 -3.80
N SER A 133 -2.87 9.15 -3.57
CA SER A 133 -3.88 9.37 -4.60
C SER A 133 -3.97 10.81 -5.09
N GLN A 134 -3.64 11.77 -4.24
CA GLN A 134 -3.67 13.20 -4.56
C GLN A 134 -2.34 13.71 -5.12
N SER A 135 -1.23 13.36 -4.48
CA SER A 135 0.09 13.98 -4.66
C SER A 135 1.15 13.05 -5.25
N GLY A 136 0.90 11.76 -5.41
CA GLY A 136 1.83 10.82 -6.05
C GLY A 136 2.22 11.26 -7.46
N THR A 137 3.43 10.98 -7.89
CA THR A 137 3.92 11.37 -9.22
C THR A 137 3.74 10.26 -10.25
N ASP A 138 3.84 9.00 -9.85
CA ASP A 138 3.57 7.86 -10.72
C ASP A 138 2.06 7.65 -10.90
N SER A 139 1.59 7.67 -12.13
CA SER A 139 0.15 7.59 -12.44
C SER A 139 -0.48 6.24 -12.09
N GLN A 140 0.29 5.14 -12.14
CA GLN A 140 -0.20 3.81 -11.80
C GLN A 140 -0.37 3.67 -10.29
N LEU A 141 0.60 4.19 -9.51
CA LEU A 141 0.54 4.22 -8.05
C LEU A 141 -0.59 5.14 -7.55
N LYS A 142 -0.75 6.33 -8.16
CA LYS A 142 -1.91 7.21 -7.87
C LYS A 142 -3.23 6.48 -8.06
N ALA A 143 -3.41 5.86 -9.22
CA ALA A 143 -4.64 5.13 -9.54
C ALA A 143 -4.85 3.91 -8.63
N ALA A 144 -3.78 3.22 -8.24
CA ALA A 144 -3.85 2.11 -7.29
C ALA A 144 -4.28 2.58 -5.90
N ALA A 145 -3.68 3.66 -5.41
CA ALA A 145 -4.05 4.26 -4.13
C ALA A 145 -5.52 4.72 -4.11
N ALA A 146 -5.97 5.40 -5.16
CA ALA A 146 -7.36 5.84 -5.28
C ALA A 146 -8.36 4.66 -5.27
N ARG A 147 -8.00 3.52 -5.88
CA ARG A 147 -8.87 2.32 -5.87
C ARG A 147 -8.85 1.58 -4.53
N ALA A 148 -7.72 1.58 -3.82
CA ALA A 148 -7.60 0.92 -2.52
C ALA A 148 -8.26 1.71 -1.40
N LEU A 149 -8.23 3.04 -1.47
CA LEU A 149 -8.67 3.95 -0.41
C LEU A 149 -10.09 3.63 0.13
N PRO A 150 -11.13 3.41 -0.68
CA PRO A 150 -12.46 3.08 -0.17
C PRO A 150 -12.51 1.74 0.59
N ILE A 151 -11.67 0.76 0.23
CA ILE A 151 -11.58 -0.51 0.95
C ILE A 151 -10.98 -0.28 2.33
N ILE A 152 -9.89 0.49 2.41
CA ILE A 152 -9.20 0.82 3.66
C ILE A 152 -10.10 1.64 4.59
N GLN A 153 -10.84 2.61 4.04
CA GLN A 153 -11.83 3.39 4.80
C GLN A 153 -12.96 2.52 5.35
N HIS A 154 -13.43 1.56 4.56
CA HIS A 154 -14.45 0.61 5.01
C HIS A 154 -13.93 -0.27 6.16
N HIS A 155 -12.69 -0.75 6.09
CA HIS A 155 -12.08 -1.51 7.19
C HIS A 155 -11.96 -0.67 8.46
N LEU A 156 -11.53 0.59 8.35
CA LEU A 156 -11.47 1.52 9.48
C LEU A 156 -12.84 1.69 10.15
N GLU A 157 -13.89 1.87 9.35
CA GLU A 157 -15.24 2.02 9.88
C GLU A 157 -15.71 0.74 10.59
N MET A 158 -15.50 -0.43 9.98
CA MET A 158 -15.82 -1.72 10.63
C MET A 158 -15.07 -1.88 11.97
N ALA A 159 -13.79 -1.50 12.02
CA ALA A 159 -12.99 -1.60 13.22
C ALA A 159 -13.49 -0.66 14.33
N LYS A 160 -13.85 0.58 13.98
CA LYS A 160 -14.44 1.56 14.92
C LYS A 160 -15.77 1.06 15.50
N GLN A 161 -16.63 0.49 14.66
CA GLN A 161 -17.89 -0.11 15.10
C GLN A 161 -17.63 -1.29 16.05
N LEU A 162 -16.67 -2.17 15.69
CA LEU A 162 -16.32 -3.31 16.51
C LEU A 162 -15.76 -2.87 17.87
N ALA A 163 -14.84 -1.89 17.90
CA ALA A 163 -14.32 -1.31 19.14
C ALA A 163 -15.42 -0.71 20.03
N GLY A 164 -16.38 0.00 19.42
CA GLY A 164 -17.53 0.56 20.15
C GLY A 164 -18.40 -0.51 20.79
N THR A 165 -18.68 -1.60 20.10
CA THR A 165 -19.49 -2.70 20.65
C THR A 165 -18.76 -3.48 21.75
N MET A 166 -17.43 -3.56 21.71
CA MET A 166 -16.63 -4.24 22.75
C MET A 166 -16.65 -3.43 24.05
N LYS A 167 -16.51 -2.10 23.98
CA LYS A 167 -16.59 -1.21 25.15
C LYS A 167 -17.95 -1.24 25.82
N GLY A 168 -19.04 -1.30 25.04
CA GLY A 168 -20.42 -1.39 25.57
C GLY A 168 -20.75 -2.73 26.23
N SER A 169 -20.00 -3.80 25.95
CA SER A 169 -20.21 -5.12 26.55
C SER A 169 -19.45 -5.32 27.87
N SER A 170 -18.58 -4.38 28.24
CA SER A 170 -17.73 -4.43 29.45
C SER A 170 -18.28 -3.54 30.58
N SER A 171 -19.44 -2.87 30.36
CA SER A 171 -20.16 -2.03 31.35
C SER A 171 -21.39 -2.73 31.85
#